data_bcfdfc6ab1430fff1c240195271e5307
#
_entry.id   bcfdfc6ab1430fff1c240195271e5307
#
_cell.length_a   1.000
_cell.length_b   1.000
_cell.length_c   1.000
_cell.angle_alpha   90.00
_cell.angle_beta   90.00
_cell.angle_gamma   90.00
#
_symmetry.space_group_name_H-M   'P 1'
#
loop_
_entity.id
_entity.type
_entity.pdbx_description
1 polymer ?
#
loop_
_entity_poly.entity_id
_entity_poly.type
_entity_poly.pdbx_seq_one_letter_code
_entity_poly.pdbx_strand_id
1 'polypeptide(L)'
;MILFEILSSISDIVEVNQNLEVCYFMRSNLNNYPWNVITEYGDSTLIDFSVNTNSLGIPRGVKENINAITDISDVYPDPECNQLTACLAEKYNVPAIHILCGNGADDLLYRLVFAVKPKHAIIVEPTFEEYQRALKLVNCDVLHYTLSETHGFELDEKILSVIQPDCDMLFLCNPNNPTGQIVSKPFVEKILDCCVRNNIIAVIDECFIEFLPQWRDYSAKSLTTKYENLVVIDAFTKTYSLAGFRLGFCISSNIDLISHMYSCGQSFSVSTPAQFAGLCALKDETYMQKTYQVLLSERDWLFGALEKLPLTVFPSKGNFLLFKSPIKNMLQELLIRGIKARDCSQFYGLSSAYCRIAIRKRSDHELLLKALTDILL
;
A
#
# COMPACT_ATOMS: atom_id res chain seq x y z
N MET A 1 39.58 -37.11 12.56
CA MET A 1 38.26 -37.01 13.24
C MET A 1 38.13 -35.70 14.02
N ILE A 2 39.06 -35.32 14.87
CA ILE A 2 39.01 -34.09 15.69
C ILE A 2 39.01 -32.78 14.84
N LEU A 3 39.68 -32.75 13.68
CA LEU A 3 39.72 -31.56 12.80
C LEU A 3 38.38 -31.31 12.07
N PHE A 4 37.57 -32.33 11.86
CA PHE A 4 36.27 -32.21 11.20
C PHE A 4 35.19 -31.68 12.16
N GLU A 5 35.27 -32.02 13.45
CA GLU A 5 34.36 -31.46 14.47
C GLU A 5 34.68 -29.99 14.79
N ILE A 6 35.96 -29.59 14.74
CA ILE A 6 36.34 -28.17 14.93
C ILE A 6 35.89 -27.31 13.75
N LEU A 7 35.95 -27.82 12.52
CA LEU A 7 35.49 -27.08 11.33
C LEU A 7 33.95 -26.94 11.26
N SER A 8 33.20 -27.95 11.76
CA SER A 8 31.75 -27.83 11.87
C SER A 8 31.34 -26.79 12.92
N SER A 9 32.03 -26.75 14.07
CA SER A 9 31.74 -25.75 15.12
C SER A 9 32.11 -24.31 14.70
N ILE A 10 33.10 -24.13 13.82
CA ILE A 10 33.48 -22.83 13.29
C ILE A 10 32.44 -22.35 12.26
N SER A 11 31.89 -23.26 11.42
CA SER A 11 30.80 -22.89 10.48
C SER A 11 29.55 -22.49 11.22
N ASP A 12 29.17 -23.19 12.29
CA ASP A 12 28.02 -22.86 13.13
C ASP A 12 28.21 -21.52 13.87
N ILE A 13 29.45 -21.20 14.32
CA ILE A 13 29.78 -19.92 14.95
C ILE A 13 29.72 -18.75 13.90
N VAL A 14 30.15 -18.99 12.67
CA VAL A 14 30.07 -17.99 11.59
C VAL A 14 28.63 -17.74 11.17
N GLU A 15 27.81 -18.81 11.11
CA GLU A 15 26.38 -18.68 10.78
C GLU A 15 25.58 -17.98 11.91
N VAL A 16 25.90 -18.27 13.17
CA VAL A 16 25.37 -17.60 14.35
C VAL A 16 25.80 -16.12 14.40
N ASN A 17 27.07 -15.81 14.06
CA ASN A 17 27.54 -14.42 14.01
C ASN A 17 26.90 -13.63 12.86
N GLN A 18 26.70 -14.24 11.68
CA GLN A 18 25.96 -13.60 10.59
C GLN A 18 24.51 -13.35 10.98
N ASN A 19 23.86 -14.28 11.67
CA ASN A 19 22.51 -14.08 12.20
C ASN A 19 22.45 -13.02 13.30
N LEU A 20 23.49 -12.91 14.14
CA LEU A 20 23.62 -11.86 15.16
C LEU A 20 23.88 -10.49 14.52
N GLU A 21 24.69 -10.39 13.47
CA GLU A 21 24.88 -9.14 12.71
C GLU A 21 23.60 -8.72 11.98
N VAL A 22 22.85 -9.65 11.39
CA VAL A 22 21.53 -9.36 10.80
C VAL A 22 20.54 -8.93 11.89
N CYS A 23 20.51 -9.58 13.05
CA CYS A 23 19.69 -9.15 14.19
C CYS A 23 20.13 -7.79 14.76
N TYR A 24 21.45 -7.51 14.80
CA TYR A 24 21.97 -6.23 15.25
C TYR A 24 21.70 -5.12 14.22
N PHE A 25 21.83 -5.43 12.94
CA PHE A 25 21.45 -4.53 11.83
C PHE A 25 19.95 -4.26 11.82
N MET A 26 19.11 -5.27 12.05
CA MET A 26 17.67 -5.08 12.23
C MET A 26 17.36 -4.23 13.47
N ARG A 27 18.04 -4.45 14.60
CA ARG A 27 17.86 -3.65 15.83
C ARG A 27 18.39 -2.21 15.70
N SER A 28 19.51 -2.00 15.02
CA SER A 28 20.02 -0.64 14.77
C SER A 28 19.14 0.16 13.81
N ASN A 29 18.47 -0.52 12.88
CA ASN A 29 17.46 0.10 12.01
C ASN A 29 16.09 0.29 12.71
N LEU A 30 15.82 -0.41 13.83
CA LEU A 30 14.63 -0.15 14.66
C LEU A 30 14.68 1.23 15.34
N ASN A 31 15.86 1.82 15.52
CA ASN A 31 15.99 3.22 15.97
C ASN A 31 15.51 4.25 14.92
N ASN A 32 15.35 3.83 13.67
CA ASN A 32 14.74 4.62 12.59
C ASN A 32 13.24 4.36 12.43
N TYR A 33 12.64 3.49 13.24
CA TYR A 33 11.20 3.26 13.24
C TYR A 33 10.48 4.39 14.01
N PRO A 34 9.27 4.78 13.59
CA PRO A 34 8.53 5.93 14.14
C PRO A 34 8.10 5.81 15.62
N TRP A 35 8.52 4.77 16.37
CA TRP A 35 8.32 4.71 17.82
C TRP A 35 9.01 5.85 18.56
N ASN A 36 10.14 6.36 18.04
CA ASN A 36 10.78 7.55 18.56
C ASN A 36 9.93 8.82 18.31
N VAL A 37 9.00 8.75 17.37
CA VAL A 37 8.08 9.85 17.07
C VAL A 37 7.09 10.11 18.23
N ILE A 38 6.77 9.10 19.04
CA ILE A 38 5.90 9.29 20.22
C ILE A 38 6.62 10.06 21.32
N THR A 39 7.95 9.94 21.41
CA THR A 39 8.78 10.68 22.38
C THR A 39 9.28 12.03 21.83
N GLU A 40 9.30 12.22 20.51
CA GLU A 40 9.77 13.42 19.82
C GLU A 40 8.65 14.34 19.29
N TYR A 41 7.37 14.07 19.60
CA TYR A 41 6.24 14.92 19.17
C TYR A 41 6.30 16.38 19.71
N GLY A 42 7.35 16.73 20.42
CA GLY A 42 7.56 18.06 20.95
C GLY A 42 8.45 18.99 20.10
N ASP A 43 9.29 18.46 19.18
CA ASP A 43 10.33 19.30 18.57
C ASP A 43 10.79 18.90 17.15
N SER A 44 10.06 18.05 16.41
CA SER A 44 10.50 17.72 15.05
C SER A 44 10.06 18.78 14.04
N THR A 45 11.02 19.61 13.64
CA THR A 45 10.95 20.50 12.47
C THR A 45 10.86 19.72 11.14
N LEU A 46 10.79 18.39 11.20
CA LEU A 46 10.79 17.50 10.04
C LEU A 46 9.40 17.39 9.40
N ILE A 47 9.29 17.76 8.13
CA ILE A 47 8.08 17.59 7.33
C ILE A 47 8.18 16.26 6.59
N ASP A 48 7.32 15.29 6.97
CA ASP A 48 7.34 13.93 6.39
C ASP A 48 6.42 13.82 5.19
N PHE A 49 7.00 13.87 3.97
CA PHE A 49 6.33 13.56 2.69
C PHE A 49 6.40 12.08 2.29
N SER A 50 7.09 11.23 3.06
CA SER A 50 7.23 9.81 2.73
C SER A 50 5.97 9.00 3.01
N VAL A 51 5.15 9.47 3.97
CA VAL A 51 3.89 8.84 4.36
C VAL A 51 2.71 9.47 3.59
N ASN A 52 2.06 8.69 2.76
CA ASN A 52 0.99 9.12 1.87
C ASN A 52 -0.41 8.77 2.41
N THR A 53 -0.70 9.13 3.65
CA THR A 53 -2.06 9.15 4.20
C THR A 53 -2.82 10.40 3.75
N ASN A 54 -4.13 10.44 3.96
CA ASN A 54 -4.95 11.62 3.64
C ASN A 54 -4.49 12.85 4.45
N SER A 55 -4.23 13.96 3.75
CA SER A 55 -3.73 15.21 4.35
C SER A 55 -4.71 15.89 5.30
N LEU A 56 -6.00 15.53 5.27
CA LEU A 56 -6.99 15.99 6.25
C LEU A 56 -6.81 15.33 7.62
N GLY A 57 -6.01 14.25 7.69
CA GLY A 57 -5.83 13.45 8.90
C GLY A 57 -7.05 12.61 9.24
N ILE A 58 -7.12 12.11 10.47
CA ILE A 58 -8.20 11.24 10.96
C ILE A 58 -9.56 11.94 10.87
N PRO A 59 -10.64 11.29 10.36
CA PRO A 59 -11.97 11.85 10.27
C PRO A 59 -12.49 12.39 11.62
N ARG A 60 -13.29 13.45 11.54
CA ARG A 60 -13.82 14.13 12.72
C ARG A 60 -14.61 13.18 13.63
N GLY A 61 -15.45 12.32 13.03
CA GLY A 61 -16.24 11.35 13.78
C GLY A 61 -15.40 10.35 14.61
N VAL A 62 -14.20 9.99 14.12
CA VAL A 62 -13.27 9.14 14.89
C VAL A 62 -12.68 9.91 16.07
N LYS A 63 -12.23 11.17 15.84
CA LYS A 63 -11.64 12.02 16.89
C LYS A 63 -12.64 12.32 18.02
N GLU A 64 -13.89 12.62 17.68
CA GLU A 64 -14.94 12.94 18.65
C GLU A 64 -15.37 11.73 19.49
N ASN A 65 -15.16 10.51 18.97
CA ASN A 65 -15.46 9.27 19.67
C ASN A 65 -14.24 8.58 20.30
N ILE A 66 -13.12 9.29 20.48
CA ILE A 66 -11.88 8.67 20.99
C ILE A 66 -12.06 8.08 22.41
N ASN A 67 -12.83 8.73 23.28
CA ASN A 67 -13.13 8.21 24.61
C ASN A 67 -13.98 6.94 24.54
N ALA A 68 -15.02 6.91 23.70
CA ALA A 68 -15.83 5.70 23.49
C ALA A 68 -14.97 4.55 22.93
N ILE A 69 -14.00 4.84 22.02
CA ILE A 69 -13.04 3.84 21.54
C ILE A 69 -12.21 3.27 22.69
N THR A 70 -11.79 4.12 23.62
CA THR A 70 -11.01 3.69 24.79
C THR A 70 -11.87 2.84 25.74
N ASP A 71 -13.11 3.26 26.00
CA ASP A 71 -14.03 2.58 26.93
C ASP A 71 -14.40 1.16 26.50
N ILE A 72 -14.37 0.86 25.21
CA ILE A 72 -14.66 -0.48 24.67
C ILE A 72 -13.42 -1.34 24.41
N SER A 73 -12.22 -0.84 24.73
CA SER A 73 -10.96 -1.52 24.39
C SER A 73 -10.63 -2.72 25.30
N ASP A 74 -11.34 -2.89 26.41
CA ASP A 74 -11.23 -4.04 27.32
C ASP A 74 -12.06 -5.26 26.86
N VAL A 75 -12.85 -5.11 25.78
CA VAL A 75 -13.69 -6.17 25.23
C VAL A 75 -13.03 -6.77 23.98
N TYR A 76 -13.02 -8.11 23.88
CA TYR A 76 -12.59 -8.78 22.66
C TYR A 76 -13.42 -8.31 21.46
N PRO A 77 -12.80 -8.13 20.28
CA PRO A 77 -13.52 -7.71 19.09
C PRO A 77 -14.47 -8.80 18.57
N ASP A 78 -15.44 -8.37 17.76
CA ASP A 78 -16.21 -9.29 16.91
C ASP A 78 -15.24 -9.93 15.88
N PRO A 79 -15.03 -11.25 15.90
CA PRO A 79 -14.05 -11.91 15.02
C PRO A 79 -14.41 -11.81 13.54
N GLU A 80 -15.69 -11.66 13.22
CA GLU A 80 -16.21 -11.56 11.84
C GLU A 80 -16.41 -10.11 11.39
N CYS A 81 -16.23 -9.13 12.28
CA CYS A 81 -16.44 -7.70 12.00
C CYS A 81 -17.85 -7.40 11.42
N ASN A 82 -18.91 -8.07 11.91
CA ASN A 82 -20.24 -8.08 11.29
C ASN A 82 -20.81 -6.69 10.99
N GLN A 83 -20.70 -5.73 11.93
CA GLN A 83 -21.19 -4.38 11.70
C GLN A 83 -20.39 -3.65 10.61
N LEU A 84 -19.07 -3.84 10.59
CA LEU A 84 -18.18 -3.20 9.62
C LEU A 84 -18.38 -3.80 8.22
N THR A 85 -18.47 -5.13 8.11
CA THR A 85 -18.75 -5.80 6.83
C THR A 85 -20.11 -5.43 6.28
N ALA A 86 -21.14 -5.25 7.12
CA ALA A 86 -22.45 -4.77 6.69
C ALA A 86 -22.37 -3.35 6.09
N CYS A 87 -21.67 -2.42 6.75
CA CYS A 87 -21.48 -1.05 6.24
C CYS A 87 -20.65 -1.04 4.94
N LEU A 88 -19.62 -1.87 4.81
CA LEU A 88 -18.83 -2.00 3.59
C LEU A 88 -19.66 -2.62 2.45
N ALA A 89 -20.48 -3.64 2.75
CA ALA A 89 -21.39 -4.28 1.81
C ALA A 89 -22.36 -3.26 1.19
N GLU A 90 -22.96 -2.40 2.02
CA GLU A 90 -23.83 -1.31 1.57
C GLU A 90 -23.05 -0.29 0.71
N LYS A 91 -21.89 0.18 1.17
CA LYS A 91 -21.06 1.17 0.46
C LYS A 91 -20.66 0.71 -0.94
N TYR A 92 -20.26 -0.56 -1.09
CA TYR A 92 -19.74 -1.12 -2.34
C TYR A 92 -20.78 -1.91 -3.15
N ASN A 93 -21.99 -2.07 -2.60
CA ASN A 93 -23.08 -2.85 -3.20
C ASN A 93 -22.65 -4.29 -3.54
N VAL A 94 -22.09 -4.99 -2.56
CA VAL A 94 -21.68 -6.40 -2.62
C VAL A 94 -22.23 -7.15 -1.40
N PRO A 95 -22.45 -8.48 -1.48
CA PRO A 95 -22.86 -9.26 -0.31
C PRO A 95 -21.82 -9.20 0.82
N ALA A 96 -22.26 -9.10 2.07
CA ALA A 96 -21.36 -9.04 3.23
C ALA A 96 -20.44 -10.27 3.34
N ILE A 97 -20.94 -11.44 2.95
CA ILE A 97 -20.17 -12.70 2.93
C ILE A 97 -18.98 -12.69 1.94
N HIS A 98 -18.96 -11.75 0.99
CA HIS A 98 -17.85 -11.55 0.06
C HIS A 98 -16.72 -10.70 0.65
N ILE A 99 -16.89 -10.17 1.87
CA ILE A 99 -15.96 -9.25 2.52
C ILE A 99 -15.24 -9.93 3.68
N LEU A 100 -13.92 -9.82 3.70
CA LEU A 100 -13.10 -10.20 4.83
C LEU A 100 -12.34 -8.96 5.34
N CYS A 101 -12.51 -8.62 6.63
CA CYS A 101 -11.73 -7.59 7.29
C CYS A 101 -10.41 -8.17 7.85
N GLY A 102 -9.36 -7.33 7.89
CA GLY A 102 -8.04 -7.73 8.38
C GLY A 102 -7.29 -6.57 9.04
N ASN A 103 -6.16 -6.90 9.65
CA ASN A 103 -5.27 -5.97 10.34
C ASN A 103 -4.44 -5.11 9.35
N GLY A 104 -5.14 -4.36 8.50
CA GLY A 104 -4.61 -3.65 7.34
C GLY A 104 -4.61 -4.51 6.08
N ALA A 105 -4.30 -3.89 4.93
CA ALA A 105 -4.22 -4.58 3.64
C ALA A 105 -3.13 -5.67 3.64
N ASP A 106 -2.02 -5.41 4.33
CA ASP A 106 -0.88 -6.34 4.39
C ASP A 106 -1.28 -7.69 5.00
N ASP A 107 -2.04 -7.68 6.11
CA ASP A 107 -2.55 -8.91 6.74
C ASP A 107 -3.36 -9.76 5.73
N LEU A 108 -4.24 -9.12 4.96
CA LEU A 108 -5.06 -9.79 3.95
C LEU A 108 -4.24 -10.32 2.78
N LEU A 109 -3.22 -9.57 2.35
CA LEU A 109 -2.26 -9.99 1.35
C LEU A 109 -1.54 -11.28 1.77
N TYR A 110 -1.00 -11.32 3.00
CA TYR A 110 -0.31 -12.49 3.52
C TYR A 110 -1.27 -13.68 3.67
N ARG A 111 -2.49 -13.47 4.20
CA ARG A 111 -3.51 -14.52 4.29
C ARG A 111 -3.86 -15.10 2.93
N LEU A 112 -4.03 -14.25 1.91
CA LEU A 112 -4.30 -14.69 0.55
C LEU A 112 -3.19 -15.58 0.01
N VAL A 113 -1.93 -15.14 0.14
CA VAL A 113 -0.76 -15.91 -0.32
C VAL A 113 -0.63 -17.24 0.44
N PHE A 114 -0.91 -17.28 1.76
CA PHE A 114 -0.90 -18.52 2.54
C PHE A 114 -2.08 -19.44 2.22
N ALA A 115 -3.24 -18.90 1.87
CA ALA A 115 -4.41 -19.70 1.48
C ALA A 115 -4.23 -20.36 0.10
N VAL A 116 -3.64 -19.63 -0.85
CA VAL A 116 -3.45 -20.11 -2.24
C VAL A 116 -2.15 -20.89 -2.40
N LYS A 117 -1.05 -20.45 -1.77
CA LYS A 117 0.31 -21.00 -1.91
C LYS A 117 0.73 -21.10 -3.39
N PRO A 118 0.71 -19.98 -4.12
CA PRO A 118 1.05 -19.98 -5.54
C PRO A 118 2.48 -20.44 -5.76
N LYS A 119 2.74 -21.09 -6.90
CA LYS A 119 4.09 -21.49 -7.34
C LYS A 119 4.68 -20.44 -8.26
N HIS A 120 3.85 -19.82 -9.08
CA HIS A 120 4.26 -18.76 -10.02
C HIS A 120 3.29 -17.58 -9.92
N ALA A 121 3.85 -16.37 -9.85
CA ALA A 121 3.05 -15.15 -9.81
C ALA A 121 3.61 -14.08 -10.74
N ILE A 122 2.73 -13.24 -11.30
CA ILE A 122 3.10 -12.05 -12.05
C ILE A 122 2.91 -10.83 -11.14
N ILE A 123 3.93 -9.97 -11.05
CA ILE A 123 3.83 -8.65 -10.43
C ILE A 123 4.07 -7.57 -11.48
N VAL A 124 3.16 -6.60 -11.58
CA VAL A 124 3.30 -5.43 -12.46
C VAL A 124 4.13 -4.37 -11.73
N GLU A 125 5.37 -4.15 -12.18
CA GLU A 125 6.38 -3.34 -11.51
C GLU A 125 6.73 -2.03 -12.26
N PRO A 126 7.21 -0.97 -11.56
CA PRO A 126 7.46 -0.89 -10.12
C PRO A 126 6.17 -0.80 -9.33
N THR A 127 6.08 -1.54 -8.20
CA THR A 127 4.90 -1.52 -7.34
C THR A 127 5.25 -1.80 -5.87
N PHE A 128 4.25 -2.01 -5.02
CA PHE A 128 4.41 -2.20 -3.59
C PHE A 128 5.16 -3.49 -3.25
N GLU A 129 6.28 -3.37 -2.56
CA GLU A 129 7.24 -4.46 -2.29
C GLU A 129 6.68 -5.63 -1.47
N GLU A 130 5.58 -5.42 -0.71
CA GLU A 130 5.00 -6.47 0.14
C GLU A 130 4.40 -7.63 -0.66
N TYR A 131 4.01 -7.43 -1.93
CA TYR A 131 3.56 -8.55 -2.78
C TYR A 131 4.67 -9.57 -2.94
N GLN A 132 5.87 -9.12 -3.31
CA GLN A 132 7.03 -10.00 -3.45
C GLN A 132 7.47 -10.61 -2.12
N ARG A 133 7.39 -9.85 -1.01
CA ARG A 133 7.73 -10.35 0.33
C ARG A 133 6.80 -11.49 0.73
N ALA A 134 5.49 -11.33 0.57
CA ALA A 134 4.52 -12.38 0.88
C ALA A 134 4.75 -13.64 0.03
N LEU A 135 4.95 -13.48 -1.28
CA LEU A 135 5.20 -14.58 -2.21
C LEU A 135 6.47 -15.38 -1.88
N LYS A 136 7.53 -14.70 -1.44
CA LYS A 136 8.78 -15.35 -0.99
C LYS A 136 8.56 -16.31 0.18
N LEU A 137 7.61 -16.05 1.07
CA LEU A 137 7.34 -16.91 2.23
C LEU A 137 6.76 -18.29 1.86
N VAL A 138 6.20 -18.41 0.67
CA VAL A 138 5.67 -19.66 0.13
C VAL A 138 6.54 -20.23 -1.00
N ASN A 139 7.76 -19.70 -1.18
CA ASN A 139 8.69 -20.08 -2.25
C ASN A 139 8.08 -19.96 -3.66
N CYS A 140 7.31 -18.90 -3.90
CA CYS A 140 6.72 -18.61 -5.19
C CYS A 140 7.74 -17.95 -6.11
N ASP A 141 7.86 -18.43 -7.34
CA ASP A 141 8.63 -17.79 -8.40
C ASP A 141 7.87 -16.60 -8.96
N VAL A 142 8.53 -15.44 -9.07
CA VAL A 142 7.89 -14.19 -9.47
C VAL A 142 8.40 -13.75 -10.84
N LEU A 143 7.48 -13.57 -11.77
CA LEU A 143 7.70 -12.88 -13.03
C LEU A 143 7.41 -11.39 -12.84
N HIS A 144 8.45 -10.56 -12.95
CA HIS A 144 8.35 -9.11 -12.89
C HIS A 144 8.00 -8.53 -14.26
N TYR A 145 6.76 -8.08 -14.45
CA TYR A 145 6.37 -7.32 -15.63
C TYR A 145 6.71 -5.84 -15.44
N THR A 146 7.81 -5.40 -16.02
CA THR A 146 8.34 -4.05 -15.77
C THR A 146 7.73 -3.01 -16.72
N LEU A 147 7.08 -2.00 -16.13
CA LEU A 147 6.54 -0.84 -16.83
C LEU A 147 7.67 0.10 -17.29
N SER A 148 7.50 0.75 -18.44
CA SER A 148 8.51 1.62 -19.02
C SER A 148 8.40 3.06 -18.54
N GLU A 149 9.51 3.63 -18.04
CA GLU A 149 9.62 5.07 -17.76
C GLU A 149 9.31 5.93 -18.98
N THR A 150 9.76 5.53 -20.18
CA THR A 150 9.55 6.28 -21.43
C THR A 150 8.08 6.37 -21.85
N HIS A 151 7.23 5.48 -21.29
CA HIS A 151 5.77 5.52 -21.44
C HIS A 151 5.07 5.96 -20.15
N GLY A 152 5.76 6.69 -19.26
CA GLY A 152 5.19 7.22 -18.04
C GLY A 152 4.73 6.14 -17.04
N PHE A 153 5.25 4.92 -17.13
CA PHE A 153 4.83 3.76 -16.35
C PHE A 153 3.36 3.35 -16.55
N GLU A 154 2.78 3.66 -17.70
CA GLU A 154 1.45 3.18 -18.07
C GLU A 154 1.47 1.69 -18.41
N LEU A 155 0.44 0.97 -17.97
CA LEU A 155 0.24 -0.43 -18.32
C LEU A 155 -0.40 -0.54 -19.71
N ASP A 156 0.22 -1.30 -20.61
CA ASP A 156 -0.25 -1.53 -21.97
C ASP A 156 -0.77 -2.96 -22.20
N GLU A 157 -1.37 -3.21 -23.37
CA GLU A 157 -1.97 -4.51 -23.71
C GLU A 157 -0.96 -5.66 -23.84
N LYS A 158 0.36 -5.39 -23.86
CA LYS A 158 1.38 -6.44 -23.89
C LYS A 158 1.33 -7.35 -22.68
N ILE A 159 0.83 -6.86 -21.53
CA ILE A 159 0.61 -7.69 -20.34
C ILE A 159 -0.24 -8.93 -20.66
N LEU A 160 -1.23 -8.82 -21.55
CA LEU A 160 -2.12 -9.93 -21.91
C LEU A 160 -1.37 -11.11 -22.51
N SER A 161 -0.24 -10.88 -23.19
CA SER A 161 0.61 -11.93 -23.75
C SER A 161 1.50 -12.61 -22.70
N VAL A 162 1.65 -12.03 -21.52
CA VAL A 162 2.48 -12.54 -20.42
C VAL A 162 1.64 -13.38 -19.45
N ILE A 163 0.31 -13.19 -19.43
CA ILE A 163 -0.62 -13.97 -18.61
C ILE A 163 -0.79 -15.36 -19.24
N GLN A 164 -0.05 -16.36 -18.72
CA GLN A 164 0.03 -17.71 -19.27
C GLN A 164 -0.49 -18.75 -18.25
N PRO A 165 -0.89 -19.98 -18.70
CA PRO A 165 -1.50 -21.01 -17.85
C PRO A 165 -0.60 -21.57 -16.73
N ASP A 166 0.70 -21.31 -16.76
CA ASP A 166 1.65 -21.73 -15.72
C ASP A 166 1.74 -20.75 -14.56
N CYS A 167 0.97 -19.67 -14.60
CA CYS A 167 0.88 -18.67 -13.54
C CYS A 167 -0.34 -18.93 -12.64
N ASP A 168 -0.19 -18.77 -11.33
CA ASP A 168 -1.26 -18.97 -10.35
C ASP A 168 -1.91 -17.65 -9.91
N MET A 169 -1.11 -16.57 -9.84
CA MET A 169 -1.57 -15.26 -9.35
C MET A 169 -1.01 -14.10 -10.17
N LEU A 170 -1.79 -13.03 -10.28
CA LEU A 170 -1.37 -11.75 -10.85
C LEU A 170 -1.67 -10.63 -9.86
N PHE A 171 -0.68 -9.77 -9.58
CA PHE A 171 -0.82 -8.59 -8.73
C PHE A 171 -0.81 -7.31 -9.54
N LEU A 172 -1.83 -6.48 -9.34
CA LEU A 172 -1.98 -5.16 -9.95
C LEU A 172 -2.39 -4.14 -8.87
N CYS A 173 -1.61 -3.08 -8.68
CA CYS A 173 -1.97 -1.95 -7.82
C CYS A 173 -2.66 -0.86 -8.66
N ASN A 174 -3.84 -0.40 -8.26
CA ASN A 174 -4.65 0.54 -9.05
C ASN A 174 -5.40 1.56 -8.17
N PRO A 175 -5.01 2.84 -8.15
CA PRO A 175 -3.82 3.46 -8.74
C PRO A 175 -2.51 2.88 -8.20
N ASN A 176 -1.51 2.78 -9.07
CA ASN A 176 -0.25 2.15 -8.73
C ASN A 176 0.62 3.02 -7.79
N ASN A 177 1.18 2.40 -6.78
CA ASN A 177 2.21 2.98 -5.92
C ASN A 177 3.57 2.36 -6.29
N PRO A 178 4.60 3.14 -6.75
CA PRO A 178 4.77 4.57 -6.52
C PRO A 178 4.41 5.47 -7.71
N THR A 179 3.98 4.95 -8.85
CA THR A 179 3.89 5.71 -10.11
C THR A 179 2.66 6.62 -10.19
N GLY A 180 1.59 6.30 -9.43
CA GLY A 180 0.33 7.03 -9.47
C GLY A 180 -0.51 6.77 -10.73
N GLN A 181 -0.08 5.85 -11.60
CA GLN A 181 -0.81 5.51 -12.82
C GLN A 181 -2.07 4.72 -12.51
N ILE A 182 -3.07 4.86 -13.36
CA ILE A 182 -4.36 4.19 -13.22
C ILE A 182 -4.68 3.35 -14.47
N VAL A 183 -5.24 2.18 -14.24
CA VAL A 183 -5.74 1.30 -15.29
C VAL A 183 -7.25 1.48 -15.41
N SER A 184 -7.75 1.65 -16.63
CA SER A 184 -9.18 1.78 -16.86
C SER A 184 -9.93 0.49 -16.59
N LYS A 185 -11.17 0.58 -16.10
CA LYS A 185 -12.01 -0.59 -15.80
C LYS A 185 -12.20 -1.54 -17.00
N PRO A 186 -12.42 -1.06 -18.25
CA PRO A 186 -12.48 -1.95 -19.41
C PRO A 186 -11.18 -2.71 -19.67
N PHE A 187 -10.01 -2.11 -19.34
CA PHE A 187 -8.75 -2.82 -19.50
C PHE A 187 -8.53 -3.81 -18.35
N VAL A 188 -8.94 -3.47 -17.13
CA VAL A 188 -8.99 -4.45 -16.02
C VAL A 188 -9.84 -5.65 -16.40
N GLU A 189 -11.02 -5.45 -17.03
CA GLU A 189 -11.86 -6.57 -17.48
C GLU A 189 -11.16 -7.46 -18.51
N LYS A 190 -10.40 -6.88 -19.48
CA LYS A 190 -9.60 -7.69 -20.42
C LYS A 190 -8.55 -8.55 -19.70
N ILE A 191 -7.90 -7.98 -18.66
CA ILE A 191 -6.94 -8.72 -17.83
C ILE A 191 -7.65 -9.86 -17.09
N LEU A 192 -8.81 -9.59 -16.48
CA LEU A 192 -9.60 -10.58 -15.75
C LEU A 192 -10.09 -11.71 -16.67
N ASP A 193 -10.57 -11.37 -17.87
CA ASP A 193 -10.96 -12.38 -18.88
C ASP A 193 -9.77 -13.29 -19.27
N CYS A 194 -8.56 -12.72 -19.33
CA CYS A 194 -7.35 -13.50 -19.58
C CYS A 194 -7.00 -14.39 -18.38
N CYS A 195 -7.11 -13.88 -17.15
CA CYS A 195 -6.90 -14.63 -15.92
C CYS A 195 -7.89 -15.78 -15.76
N VAL A 196 -9.18 -15.57 -16.08
CA VAL A 196 -10.20 -16.65 -16.06
C VAL A 196 -9.84 -17.79 -17.01
N ARG A 197 -9.46 -17.45 -18.26
CA ARG A 197 -9.08 -18.48 -19.24
C ARG A 197 -7.88 -19.34 -18.82
N ASN A 198 -7.01 -18.79 -17.97
CA ASN A 198 -5.78 -19.44 -17.53
C ASN A 198 -5.85 -19.93 -16.06
N ASN A 199 -7.00 -19.85 -15.40
CA ASN A 199 -7.22 -20.20 -13.98
C ASN A 199 -6.31 -19.43 -13.00
N ILE A 200 -6.05 -18.17 -13.29
CA ILE A 200 -5.19 -17.28 -12.49
C ILE A 200 -6.05 -16.46 -11.54
N ILE A 201 -5.65 -16.36 -10.27
CA ILE A 201 -6.26 -15.43 -9.31
C ILE A 201 -5.71 -14.04 -9.58
N ALA A 202 -6.58 -13.08 -9.88
CA ALA A 202 -6.22 -11.68 -10.05
C ALA A 202 -6.40 -10.94 -8.71
N VAL A 203 -5.32 -10.33 -8.23
CA VAL A 203 -5.29 -9.51 -7.01
C VAL A 203 -5.15 -8.05 -7.41
N ILE A 204 -6.16 -7.24 -7.12
CA ILE A 204 -6.14 -5.81 -7.42
C ILE A 204 -6.12 -5.03 -6.09
N ASP A 205 -4.99 -4.36 -5.84
CA ASP A 205 -4.85 -3.48 -4.68
C ASP A 205 -5.39 -2.09 -5.01
N GLU A 206 -6.47 -1.72 -4.35
CA GLU A 206 -7.17 -0.45 -4.53
C GLU A 206 -7.03 0.51 -3.34
N CYS A 207 -5.98 0.40 -2.52
CA CYS A 207 -5.78 1.25 -1.36
C CYS A 207 -5.74 2.76 -1.65
N PHE A 208 -5.61 3.16 -2.92
CA PHE A 208 -5.58 4.55 -3.35
C PHE A 208 -6.76 4.94 -4.25
N ILE A 209 -7.65 4.02 -4.60
CA ILE A 209 -8.68 4.25 -5.61
C ILE A 209 -9.66 5.35 -5.20
N GLU A 210 -10.04 5.42 -3.95
CA GLU A 210 -11.01 6.39 -3.44
C GLU A 210 -10.49 7.82 -3.37
N PHE A 211 -9.22 8.07 -3.69
CA PHE A 211 -8.72 9.44 -3.91
C PHE A 211 -9.16 10.05 -5.24
N LEU A 212 -9.80 9.27 -6.12
CA LEU A 212 -10.44 9.78 -7.32
C LEU A 212 -11.92 10.08 -7.05
N PRO A 213 -12.44 11.27 -7.44
CA PRO A 213 -13.87 11.56 -7.30
C PRO A 213 -14.77 10.55 -8.03
N GLN A 214 -14.31 10.08 -9.21
CA GLN A 214 -15.02 9.10 -10.05
C GLN A 214 -14.48 7.68 -9.85
N TRP A 215 -14.04 7.31 -8.66
CA TRP A 215 -13.40 6.02 -8.39
C TRP A 215 -14.22 4.80 -8.84
N ARG A 216 -15.56 4.91 -8.82
CA ARG A 216 -16.44 3.81 -9.25
C ARG A 216 -16.26 3.44 -10.72
N ASP A 217 -15.82 4.39 -11.56
CA ASP A 217 -15.57 4.16 -13.00
C ASP A 217 -14.27 3.37 -13.24
N TYR A 218 -13.41 3.29 -12.24
CA TYR A 218 -12.11 2.61 -12.31
C TYR A 218 -12.01 1.39 -11.41
N SER A 219 -12.78 1.35 -10.31
CA SER A 219 -12.69 0.29 -9.31
C SER A 219 -13.17 -1.07 -9.83
N ALA A 220 -12.42 -2.10 -9.51
CA ALA A 220 -12.76 -3.49 -9.77
C ALA A 220 -13.71 -4.10 -8.73
N LYS A 221 -14.05 -3.40 -7.63
CA LYS A 221 -14.92 -3.92 -6.56
C LYS A 221 -16.25 -4.45 -7.09
N SER A 222 -16.88 -3.72 -8.04
CA SER A 222 -18.13 -4.16 -8.67
C SER A 222 -17.96 -5.36 -9.62
N LEU A 223 -16.74 -5.66 -10.05
CA LEU A 223 -16.44 -6.79 -10.92
C LEU A 223 -16.32 -8.12 -10.14
N THR A 224 -16.16 -8.09 -8.82
CA THR A 224 -16.07 -9.29 -8.00
C THR A 224 -17.31 -10.18 -8.11
N THR A 225 -18.49 -9.63 -8.40
CA THR A 225 -19.70 -10.42 -8.64
C THR A 225 -19.72 -11.16 -9.98
N LYS A 226 -18.89 -10.72 -10.95
CA LYS A 226 -18.75 -11.32 -12.28
C LYS A 226 -17.57 -12.29 -12.36
N TYR A 227 -16.48 -11.97 -11.64
CA TYR A 227 -15.21 -12.70 -11.71
C TYR A 227 -14.88 -13.33 -10.35
N GLU A 228 -15.13 -14.62 -10.22
CA GLU A 228 -14.89 -15.39 -8.99
C GLU A 228 -13.38 -15.50 -8.65
N ASN A 229 -12.52 -15.41 -9.67
CA ASN A 229 -11.06 -15.41 -9.52
C ASN A 229 -10.47 -14.02 -9.15
N LEU A 230 -11.32 -13.03 -8.88
CA LEU A 230 -10.89 -11.68 -8.49
C LEU A 230 -10.91 -11.50 -6.97
N VAL A 231 -9.79 -10.98 -6.44
CA VAL A 231 -9.69 -10.46 -5.08
C VAL A 231 -9.31 -8.99 -5.15
N VAL A 232 -10.14 -8.11 -4.60
CA VAL A 232 -9.83 -6.68 -4.46
C VAL A 232 -9.44 -6.41 -3.01
N ILE A 233 -8.25 -5.84 -2.79
CA ILE A 233 -7.76 -5.45 -1.44
C ILE A 233 -7.85 -3.94 -1.30
N ASP A 234 -8.28 -3.46 -0.13
CA ASP A 234 -8.34 -2.03 0.20
C ASP A 234 -8.11 -1.81 1.69
N ALA A 235 -7.84 -0.56 2.10
CA ALA A 235 -7.58 -0.22 3.49
C ALA A 235 -8.03 1.18 3.89
N PHE A 236 -8.40 1.34 5.14
CA PHE A 236 -8.69 2.63 5.77
C PHE A 236 -7.43 3.46 6.02
N THR A 237 -6.26 2.83 5.93
CA THR A 237 -4.94 3.40 6.18
C THR A 237 -4.72 4.72 5.45
N LYS A 238 -5.04 4.74 4.15
CA LYS A 238 -4.73 5.87 3.26
C LYS A 238 -5.90 6.81 3.17
N THR A 239 -7.04 6.32 2.74
CA THR A 239 -8.27 7.10 2.49
C THR A 239 -8.74 7.84 3.73
N TYR A 240 -8.78 7.18 4.89
CA TYR A 240 -9.24 7.75 6.15
C TYR A 240 -8.13 8.09 7.14
N SER A 241 -6.86 8.02 6.73
CA SER A 241 -5.72 8.31 7.62
C SER A 241 -5.69 7.45 8.91
N LEU A 242 -6.23 6.24 8.87
CA LEU A 242 -6.28 5.32 10.03
C LEU A 242 -5.06 4.38 10.07
N ALA A 243 -3.87 4.89 9.74
CA ALA A 243 -2.65 4.10 9.64
C ALA A 243 -2.31 3.35 10.95
N GLY A 244 -2.46 4.00 12.10
CA GLY A 244 -2.21 3.41 13.41
C GLY A 244 -3.28 2.43 13.88
N PHE A 245 -4.50 2.50 13.35
CA PHE A 245 -5.58 1.56 13.69
C PHE A 245 -5.43 0.20 13.01
N ARG A 246 -4.67 0.13 11.90
CA ARG A 246 -4.44 -1.12 11.17
C ARG A 246 -5.74 -1.78 10.73
N LEU A 247 -6.48 -1.15 9.84
CA LEU A 247 -7.75 -1.66 9.32
C LEU A 247 -7.72 -1.73 7.79
N GLY A 248 -8.03 -2.91 7.25
CA GLY A 248 -8.20 -3.19 5.83
C GLY A 248 -9.33 -4.18 5.60
N PHE A 249 -9.66 -4.39 4.34
CA PHE A 249 -10.62 -5.39 3.91
C PHE A 249 -10.28 -5.89 2.50
N CYS A 250 -10.76 -7.08 2.16
CA CYS A 250 -10.80 -7.55 0.78
C CYS A 250 -12.22 -7.95 0.39
N ILE A 251 -12.46 -7.98 -0.92
CA ILE A 251 -13.73 -8.37 -1.53
C ILE A 251 -13.45 -9.45 -2.58
N SER A 252 -14.14 -10.58 -2.48
CA SER A 252 -14.17 -11.64 -3.50
C SER A 252 -15.49 -12.40 -3.44
N SER A 253 -16.02 -12.82 -4.57
CA SER A 253 -17.19 -13.70 -4.59
C SER A 253 -16.84 -15.19 -4.38
N ASN A 254 -15.56 -15.52 -4.36
CA ASN A 254 -15.08 -16.87 -4.03
C ASN A 254 -15.12 -17.10 -2.52
N ILE A 255 -16.24 -17.63 -2.03
CA ILE A 255 -16.51 -17.85 -0.60
C ILE A 255 -15.53 -18.86 0.00
N ASP A 256 -15.13 -19.87 -0.74
CA ASP A 256 -14.16 -20.87 -0.29
C ASP A 256 -12.79 -20.22 -0.07
N LEU A 257 -12.36 -19.34 -0.99
CA LEU A 257 -11.13 -18.58 -0.85
C LEU A 257 -11.19 -17.63 0.36
N ILE A 258 -12.30 -16.90 0.55
CA ILE A 258 -12.52 -16.04 1.72
C ILE A 258 -12.43 -16.84 3.03
N SER A 259 -13.04 -18.03 3.08
CA SER A 259 -12.99 -18.94 4.22
C SER A 259 -11.56 -19.44 4.51
N HIS A 260 -10.82 -19.81 3.47
CA HIS A 260 -9.41 -20.20 3.62
C HIS A 260 -8.53 -19.03 4.10
N MET A 261 -8.72 -17.83 3.57
CA MET A 261 -8.02 -16.62 4.03
C MET A 261 -8.33 -16.31 5.49
N TYR A 262 -9.60 -16.45 5.91
CA TYR A 262 -9.99 -16.30 7.32
C TYR A 262 -9.21 -17.29 8.20
N SER A 263 -9.15 -18.55 7.78
CA SER A 263 -8.47 -19.63 8.52
C SER A 263 -6.93 -19.48 8.58
N CYS A 264 -6.34 -18.74 7.65
CA CYS A 264 -4.89 -18.43 7.63
C CYS A 264 -4.50 -17.30 8.58
N GLY A 265 -5.46 -16.64 9.24
CA GLY A 265 -5.21 -15.53 10.13
C GLY A 265 -5.50 -15.81 11.60
N GLN A 266 -5.34 -14.76 12.43
CA GLN A 266 -5.70 -14.80 13.84
C GLN A 266 -7.23 -14.61 14.01
N SER A 267 -7.83 -15.28 14.99
CA SER A 267 -9.28 -15.21 15.25
C SER A 267 -9.78 -13.80 15.56
N PHE A 268 -8.99 -12.94 16.21
CA PHE A 268 -9.32 -11.58 16.59
C PHE A 268 -8.37 -10.57 15.95
N SER A 269 -8.20 -10.67 14.63
CA SER A 269 -7.18 -9.90 13.90
C SER A 269 -7.44 -8.41 13.84
N VAL A 270 -8.71 -8.00 13.84
CA VAL A 270 -9.11 -6.58 13.81
C VAL A 270 -9.57 -6.16 15.20
N SER A 271 -8.81 -5.30 15.85
CA SER A 271 -9.11 -4.83 17.20
C SER A 271 -10.45 -4.10 17.32
N THR A 272 -11.09 -4.14 18.51
CA THR A 272 -12.32 -3.39 18.79
C THR A 272 -12.19 -1.90 18.46
N PRO A 273 -11.10 -1.21 18.86
CA PRO A 273 -10.84 0.17 18.43
C PRO A 273 -10.81 0.38 16.92
N ALA A 274 -10.21 -0.55 16.18
CA ALA A 274 -10.12 -0.43 14.72
C ALA A 274 -11.48 -0.59 14.06
N GLN A 275 -12.29 -1.57 14.49
CA GLN A 275 -13.66 -1.78 13.98
C GLN A 275 -14.52 -0.55 14.23
N PHE A 276 -14.50 -0.02 15.45
CA PHE A 276 -15.29 1.15 15.82
C PHE A 276 -14.83 2.41 15.07
N ALA A 277 -13.51 2.63 14.94
CA ALA A 277 -12.96 3.74 14.14
C ALA A 277 -13.36 3.65 12.68
N GLY A 278 -13.37 2.44 12.11
CA GLY A 278 -13.85 2.19 10.75
C GLY A 278 -15.31 2.57 10.54
N LEU A 279 -16.17 2.18 11.47
CA LEU A 279 -17.59 2.55 11.46
C LEU A 279 -17.79 4.07 11.55
N CYS A 280 -17.06 4.76 12.43
CA CYS A 280 -17.10 6.22 12.54
C CYS A 280 -16.61 6.90 11.26
N ALA A 281 -15.56 6.36 10.62
CA ALA A 281 -15.01 6.91 9.39
C ALA A 281 -15.98 6.76 8.21
N LEU A 282 -16.64 5.62 8.08
CA LEU A 282 -17.62 5.37 7.01
C LEU A 282 -18.87 6.26 7.10
N LYS A 283 -19.24 6.71 8.30
CA LYS A 283 -20.37 7.60 8.55
C LYS A 283 -20.09 9.08 8.25
N ASP A 284 -18.83 9.48 8.05
CA ASP A 284 -18.47 10.87 7.73
C ASP A 284 -18.63 11.14 6.22
N GLU A 285 -19.85 11.41 5.79
CA GLU A 285 -20.22 11.65 4.39
C GLU A 285 -19.48 12.85 3.77
N THR A 286 -19.05 13.82 4.59
CA THR A 286 -18.39 15.05 4.10
C THR A 286 -16.87 14.90 3.95
N TYR A 287 -16.29 13.89 4.58
CA TYR A 287 -14.83 13.71 4.63
C TYR A 287 -14.22 13.55 3.22
N MET A 288 -14.78 12.67 2.39
CA MET A 288 -14.26 12.45 1.04
C MET A 288 -14.49 13.63 0.11
N GLN A 289 -15.59 14.38 0.25
CA GLN A 289 -15.82 15.59 -0.52
C GLN A 289 -14.75 16.65 -0.23
N LYS A 290 -14.44 16.87 1.04
CA LYS A 290 -13.34 17.76 1.47
C LYS A 290 -11.98 17.26 0.99
N THR A 291 -11.76 15.94 1.03
CA THR A 291 -10.54 15.31 0.50
C THR A 291 -10.35 15.66 -0.96
N TYR A 292 -11.37 15.50 -1.80
CA TYR A 292 -11.26 15.80 -3.23
C TYR A 292 -10.95 17.27 -3.50
N GLN A 293 -11.62 18.20 -2.79
CA GLN A 293 -11.38 19.62 -2.94
C GLN A 293 -9.92 19.99 -2.66
N VAL A 294 -9.36 19.49 -1.55
CA VAL A 294 -7.98 19.78 -1.17
C VAL A 294 -6.99 19.03 -2.07
N LEU A 295 -7.18 17.71 -2.23
CA LEU A 295 -6.22 16.87 -2.94
C LEU A 295 -6.03 17.28 -4.39
N LEU A 296 -7.11 17.50 -5.14
CA LEU A 296 -7.00 17.83 -6.57
C LEU A 296 -6.31 19.18 -6.76
N SER A 297 -6.73 20.20 -5.99
CA SER A 297 -6.13 21.53 -6.04
C SER A 297 -4.64 21.51 -5.68
N GLU A 298 -4.27 20.82 -4.60
CA GLU A 298 -2.89 20.76 -4.13
C GLU A 298 -1.99 19.91 -5.02
N ARG A 299 -2.51 18.80 -5.56
CA ARG A 299 -1.76 17.94 -6.49
C ARG A 299 -1.44 18.67 -7.79
N ASP A 300 -2.45 19.29 -8.41
CA ASP A 300 -2.26 19.98 -9.68
C ASP A 300 -1.32 21.18 -9.54
N TRP A 301 -1.46 21.92 -8.42
CA TRP A 301 -0.55 23.02 -8.12
C TRP A 301 0.90 22.55 -7.91
N LEU A 302 1.10 21.50 -7.09
CA LEU A 302 2.44 20.98 -6.81
C LEU A 302 3.07 20.39 -8.08
N PHE A 303 2.30 19.64 -8.87
CA PHE A 303 2.77 19.09 -10.14
C PHE A 303 3.29 20.19 -11.06
N GLY A 304 2.49 21.23 -11.34
CA GLY A 304 2.90 22.34 -12.20
C GLY A 304 4.05 23.20 -11.63
N ALA A 305 4.26 23.18 -10.30
CA ALA A 305 5.42 23.83 -9.70
C ALA A 305 6.69 23.01 -9.87
N LEU A 306 6.61 21.69 -9.70
CA LEU A 306 7.75 20.78 -9.88
C LEU A 306 8.21 20.69 -11.34
N GLU A 307 7.30 20.79 -12.32
CA GLU A 307 7.65 20.82 -13.76
C GLU A 307 8.54 22.00 -14.16
N LYS A 308 8.58 23.06 -13.33
CA LYS A 308 9.46 24.23 -13.56
C LYS A 308 10.89 23.99 -13.09
N LEU A 309 11.14 22.93 -12.36
CA LEU A 309 12.46 22.52 -11.88
C LEU A 309 13.09 21.49 -12.83
N PRO A 310 14.42 21.30 -12.82
CA PRO A 310 15.09 20.29 -13.64
C PRO A 310 14.84 18.86 -13.11
N LEU A 311 13.56 18.48 -12.99
CA LEU A 311 13.07 17.18 -12.54
C LEU A 311 12.23 16.53 -13.65
N THR A 312 12.24 15.20 -13.72
CA THR A 312 11.21 14.47 -14.49
C THR A 312 10.08 14.13 -13.53
N VAL A 313 8.91 14.73 -13.68
CA VAL A 313 7.75 14.52 -12.80
C VAL A 313 6.71 13.67 -13.53
N PHE A 314 6.16 12.67 -12.84
CA PHE A 314 5.17 11.77 -13.43
C PHE A 314 3.76 12.16 -12.97
N PRO A 315 2.78 12.28 -13.90
CA PRO A 315 1.39 12.52 -13.55
C PRO A 315 0.85 11.41 -12.64
N SER A 316 0.01 11.77 -11.67
CA SER A 316 -0.51 10.81 -10.69
C SER A 316 -2.01 10.97 -10.49
N LYS A 317 -2.70 9.85 -10.27
CA LYS A 317 -4.10 9.79 -9.83
C LYS A 317 -4.21 9.50 -8.32
N GLY A 318 -3.10 9.19 -7.65
CA GLY A 318 -3.03 9.01 -6.20
C GLY A 318 -2.91 10.33 -5.42
N ASN A 319 -2.70 10.21 -4.12
CA ASN A 319 -2.42 11.32 -3.21
C ASN A 319 -0.91 11.54 -3.00
N PHE A 320 -0.13 11.28 -4.04
CA PHE A 320 1.33 11.43 -4.09
C PHE A 320 1.78 11.72 -5.52
N LEU A 321 3.02 12.22 -5.66
CA LEU A 321 3.72 12.36 -6.94
C LEU A 321 5.03 11.59 -6.89
N LEU A 322 5.39 10.98 -8.03
CA LEU A 322 6.72 10.43 -8.30
C LEU A 322 7.50 11.43 -9.13
N PHE A 323 8.76 11.64 -8.79
CA PHE A 323 9.68 12.39 -9.63
C PHE A 323 11.06 11.72 -9.68
N LYS A 324 11.79 11.95 -10.77
CA LYS A 324 13.19 11.56 -10.95
C LYS A 324 14.07 12.80 -10.88
N SER A 325 15.10 12.72 -10.06
CA SER A 325 16.08 13.79 -9.84
C SER A 325 17.36 13.54 -10.62
N PRO A 326 18.02 14.57 -11.18
CA PRO A 326 19.37 14.47 -11.70
C PRO A 326 20.43 14.40 -10.58
N ILE A 327 20.07 14.73 -9.34
CA ILE A 327 20.95 14.72 -8.16
C ILE A 327 20.90 13.35 -7.48
N LYS A 328 22.04 12.67 -7.37
CA LYS A 328 22.13 11.31 -6.82
C LYS A 328 21.77 11.20 -5.34
N ASN A 329 22.02 12.25 -4.55
CA ASN A 329 21.77 12.28 -3.09
C ASN A 329 20.58 13.18 -2.72
N MET A 330 19.59 13.33 -3.61
CA MET A 330 18.42 14.20 -3.42
C MET A 330 17.72 13.98 -2.06
N LEU A 331 17.53 12.74 -1.65
CA LEU A 331 16.87 12.42 -0.37
C LEU A 331 17.65 12.94 0.84
N GLN A 332 18.98 12.83 0.81
CA GLN A 332 19.84 13.32 1.86
C GLN A 332 19.83 14.86 1.93
N GLU A 333 19.87 15.51 0.76
CA GLU A 333 19.80 16.98 0.66
C GLU A 333 18.46 17.52 1.16
N LEU A 334 17.36 16.84 0.87
CA LEU A 334 16.04 17.17 1.42
C LEU A 334 15.99 16.96 2.93
N LEU A 335 16.54 15.85 3.43
CA LEU A 335 16.55 15.53 4.87
C LEU A 335 17.32 16.58 5.68
N ILE A 336 18.48 17.04 5.20
CA ILE A 336 19.27 18.13 5.82
C ILE A 336 18.44 19.42 5.95
N ARG A 337 17.48 19.63 5.03
CA ARG A 337 16.57 20.79 5.03
C ARG A 337 15.25 20.53 5.76
N GLY A 338 15.19 19.48 6.57
CA GLY A 338 14.01 19.14 7.38
C GLY A 338 12.86 18.51 6.57
N ILE A 339 13.13 17.94 5.40
CA ILE A 339 12.13 17.30 4.53
C ILE A 339 12.47 15.83 4.32
N LYS A 340 11.52 14.95 4.66
CA LYS A 340 11.63 13.50 4.43
C LYS A 340 10.76 13.11 3.25
N ALA A 341 11.36 12.59 2.17
CA ALA A 341 10.67 11.99 1.03
C ALA A 341 10.84 10.46 1.03
N ARG A 342 10.01 9.73 0.28
CA ARG A 342 10.12 8.28 0.16
C ARG A 342 11.21 7.93 -0.85
N ASP A 343 12.19 7.17 -0.40
CA ASP A 343 13.16 6.50 -1.26
C ASP A 343 12.47 5.42 -2.10
N CYS A 344 12.62 5.55 -3.42
CA CYS A 344 12.06 4.57 -4.35
C CYS A 344 13.05 3.52 -4.83
N SER A 345 14.30 3.48 -4.32
CA SER A 345 15.28 2.47 -4.70
C SER A 345 14.89 1.04 -4.29
N GLN A 346 13.96 0.90 -3.35
CA GLN A 346 13.42 -0.40 -2.92
C GLN A 346 12.35 -0.96 -3.86
N PHE A 347 11.76 -0.12 -4.73
CA PHE A 347 10.80 -0.58 -5.73
C PHE A 347 11.54 -1.21 -6.91
N TYR A 348 11.13 -2.40 -7.31
CA TYR A 348 11.77 -3.10 -8.43
C TYR A 348 11.77 -2.24 -9.71
N GLY A 349 12.90 -2.17 -10.38
CA GLY A 349 13.06 -1.37 -11.59
C GLY A 349 13.28 0.13 -11.38
N LEU A 350 13.24 0.64 -10.13
CA LEU A 350 13.59 2.02 -9.81
C LEU A 350 14.97 2.11 -9.13
N SER A 351 15.52 3.32 -9.07
CA SER A 351 16.80 3.63 -8.44
C SER A 351 16.65 4.74 -7.40
N SER A 352 17.71 5.08 -6.69
CA SER A 352 17.77 6.20 -5.74
C SER A 352 17.58 7.58 -6.38
N ALA A 353 17.52 7.67 -7.71
CA ALA A 353 17.15 8.89 -8.42
C ALA A 353 15.65 9.21 -8.31
N TYR A 354 14.82 8.22 -7.99
CA TYR A 354 13.36 8.39 -7.88
C TYR A 354 12.94 8.66 -6.45
N CYS A 355 12.13 9.69 -6.30
CA CYS A 355 11.54 10.09 -5.03
C CYS A 355 10.02 10.16 -5.14
N ARG A 356 9.29 9.60 -4.15
CA ARG A 356 7.85 9.79 -4.03
C ARG A 356 7.55 10.72 -2.88
N ILE A 357 6.67 11.71 -3.13
CA ILE A 357 6.21 12.69 -2.17
C ILE A 357 4.69 12.66 -2.04
N ALA A 358 4.18 12.68 -0.83
CA ALA A 358 2.75 12.77 -0.54
C ALA A 358 2.20 14.17 -0.85
N ILE A 359 0.93 14.25 -1.25
CA ILE A 359 0.21 15.52 -1.31
C ILE A 359 -0.20 15.93 0.09
N ARG A 360 0.26 17.11 0.51
CA ARG A 360 0.06 17.69 1.83
C ARG A 360 -0.63 19.06 1.72
N LYS A 361 -0.61 19.87 2.77
CA LYS A 361 -1.12 21.24 2.74
C LYS A 361 -0.15 22.18 1.99
N ARG A 362 -0.66 23.29 1.46
CA ARG A 362 0.08 24.28 0.68
C ARG A 362 1.36 24.74 1.35
N SER A 363 1.31 25.08 2.65
CA SER A 363 2.49 25.56 3.39
C SER A 363 3.64 24.53 3.42
N ASP A 364 3.34 23.23 3.47
CA ASP A 364 4.35 22.17 3.41
C ASP A 364 4.95 22.10 2.01
N HIS A 365 4.10 22.20 0.96
CA HIS A 365 4.55 22.21 -0.43
C HIS A 365 5.46 23.38 -0.76
N GLU A 366 5.18 24.57 -0.24
CA GLU A 366 6.03 25.75 -0.43
C GLU A 366 7.42 25.56 0.19
N LEU A 367 7.50 24.92 1.37
CA LEU A 367 8.79 24.57 1.99
C LEU A 367 9.55 23.51 1.17
N LEU A 368 8.85 22.51 0.66
CA LEU A 368 9.44 21.50 -0.24
C LEU A 368 10.00 22.16 -1.51
N LEU A 369 9.23 23.03 -2.17
CA LEU A 369 9.66 23.72 -3.39
C LEU A 369 10.86 24.62 -3.14
N LYS A 370 10.88 25.34 -2.00
CA LYS A 370 12.04 26.13 -1.61
C LYS A 370 13.29 25.25 -1.49
N ALA A 371 13.19 24.14 -0.75
CA ALA A 371 14.30 23.22 -0.58
C ALA A 371 14.78 22.62 -1.91
N LEU A 372 13.85 22.20 -2.78
CA LEU A 372 14.20 21.68 -4.11
C LEU A 372 14.85 22.75 -5.00
N THR A 373 14.38 23.98 -4.95
CA THR A 373 14.98 25.12 -5.67
C THR A 373 16.41 25.36 -5.20
N ASP A 374 16.64 25.41 -3.88
CA ASP A 374 17.98 25.62 -3.30
C ASP A 374 18.96 24.47 -3.59
N ILE A 375 18.47 23.27 -3.91
CA ILE A 375 19.30 22.10 -4.28
C ILE A 375 19.61 22.06 -5.77
N LEU A 376 18.67 22.49 -6.60
CA LEU A 376 18.70 22.25 -8.06
C LEU A 376 19.18 23.44 -8.86
N LEU A 377 19.06 24.65 -8.35
CA LEU A 377 19.42 25.92 -9.00
C LEU A 377 20.49 26.69 -8.22
#